data_49a6f84d8205e39fb8f08015bc78953c
#
_entry.id   49a6f84d8205e39fb8f08015bc78953c
#
_cell.length_a   1.000
_cell.length_b   1.000
_cell.length_c   1.000
_cell.angle_alpha   90.00
_cell.angle_beta   90.00
_cell.angle_gamma   90.00
#
_symmetry.space_group_name_H-M   'P 1'
#
loop_
_entity.id
_entity.type
_entity.pdbx_description
1 polymer ?
#
loop_
_entity_poly.entity_id
_entity_poly.type
_entity_poly.pdbx_seq_one_letter_code
_entity_poly.pdbx_strand_id
1 'polypeptide(L)'
;MEGTALKLGLNSQLPAASLFPHQNCSFLVATSPSLSTNFSLNTRFQNHNPKAVLSTHNKTERRDAVRRGHKYDAIVIGSGIGGLVAATQLAVKGARVLVLEKYVIPGGSSGYYTRDGFKFDVGSSVMFGFSDKGNLNLITQALAAVGHKMEVIPDPSTVHFHLPNQLSVRVHREYGDFISELTSKFPHEKQGILQFYGDCWKIFNSLNAMELKSLEEPLYLFGQFFKKPLECLTLAYYLPQNAGAIARKYIKDPELLSFIDAECFIVSTVNALQTPMINASMVLCDRHFGGINYPVGGVGGIAEALANGLVNMGSEIKYKANVTSIILEDGKAVGIRLSSGKEFFAGKVISNATRWDTFGKLLKKEELPEEEKNFQKRYVKAPSFLSIHMGVKASVLPPDTDCHHFILEDGWANLEKPYGSIFLSIPTVLDPSLAPEGHHILHIFTTSGIEDWEGLGRKDYEQKKETVANEIIQRLEDKLFPGLQSSIVLKEVGTPKTHRRFLARDNGTYGPMPRGTPKGLLAMPFNTTAIDGLYCVGDSCFPGQGVIAVAFSGVMCAHRVAADIGLEKRSPVLDAALLRLLGWLRSMA
;
A
#
# COMPACT_ATOMS: atom_id res chain seq x y z
N MET A 1 -68.33 31.42 -16.32
CA MET A 1 -68.79 30.62 -15.19
C MET A 1 -67.52 30.02 -14.57
N GLU A 2 -66.84 30.73 -13.71
CA GLU A 2 -66.94 30.66 -12.24
C GLU A 2 -66.98 29.21 -11.78
N GLY A 3 -66.00 28.70 -11.12
CA GLY A 3 -65.64 28.94 -9.81
C GLY A 3 -64.50 28.11 -9.24
N THR A 4 -63.87 28.77 -8.44
CA THR A 4 -63.41 28.57 -7.09
C THR A 4 -62.09 27.79 -6.87
N ALA A 5 -61.07 28.56 -6.58
CA ALA A 5 -59.82 28.13 -5.99
C ALA A 5 -60.00 27.67 -4.52
N LEU A 6 -59.28 26.64 -4.13
CA LEU A 6 -58.95 26.41 -2.73
C LEU A 6 -57.42 26.37 -2.57
N LYS A 7 -56.89 27.45 -1.99
CA LYS A 7 -55.54 27.54 -1.46
C LYS A 7 -55.48 26.71 -0.17
N LEU A 8 -54.59 25.73 -0.12
CA LEU A 8 -54.05 25.22 1.13
C LEU A 8 -52.53 25.45 1.11
N GLY A 9 -52.10 26.46 1.82
CA GLY A 9 -50.69 26.69 2.08
C GLY A 9 -50.17 25.68 3.09
N LEU A 10 -49.10 25.06 2.76
CA LEU A 10 -48.22 24.37 3.70
C LEU A 10 -46.79 24.83 3.44
N ASN A 11 -46.41 25.84 4.25
CA ASN A 11 -45.02 26.14 4.51
C ASN A 11 -44.39 24.91 5.19
N SER A 12 -43.45 24.27 4.57
CA SER A 12 -42.49 23.40 5.24
C SER A 12 -41.08 23.79 4.81
N GLN A 13 -40.53 24.76 5.52
CA GLN A 13 -39.10 24.93 5.61
C GLN A 13 -38.52 23.65 6.28
N LEU A 14 -37.83 22.82 5.53
CA LEU A 14 -36.97 21.81 6.11
C LEU A 14 -35.61 22.44 6.40
N PRO A 15 -35.11 22.34 7.65
CA PRO A 15 -33.79 22.84 7.98
C PRO A 15 -32.72 21.94 7.33
N ALA A 16 -31.70 22.58 6.78
CA ALA A 16 -30.49 21.92 6.35
C ALA A 16 -29.85 21.22 7.56
N ALA A 17 -29.92 19.91 7.60
CA ALA A 17 -29.24 19.07 8.59
C ALA A 17 -27.74 19.11 8.33
N SER A 18 -27.00 19.77 9.22
CA SER A 18 -25.54 19.68 9.30
C SER A 18 -25.12 18.27 9.67
N LEU A 19 -24.41 17.60 8.78
CA LEU A 19 -23.98 16.21 8.90
C LEU A 19 -22.69 16.01 9.72
N PHE A 20 -22.26 17.00 10.51
CA PHE A 20 -21.08 16.86 11.35
C PHE A 20 -21.36 17.36 12.78
N PRO A 21 -21.10 16.55 13.82
CA PRO A 21 -21.07 17.04 15.18
C PRO A 21 -19.74 17.77 15.43
N HIS A 22 -19.78 19.10 15.46
CA HIS A 22 -18.71 19.90 16.07
C HIS A 22 -18.75 19.69 17.59
N GLN A 23 -17.76 19.02 18.13
CA GLN A 23 -17.45 19.14 19.55
C GLN A 23 -16.59 20.39 19.77
N ASN A 24 -17.24 21.48 20.17
CA ASN A 24 -16.58 22.65 20.71
C ASN A 24 -16.11 22.34 22.14
N CYS A 25 -14.80 22.23 22.35
CA CYS A 25 -14.18 22.40 23.67
C CYS A 25 -13.78 23.89 23.82
N SER A 26 -14.60 24.65 24.50
CA SER A 26 -14.24 25.99 24.96
C SER A 26 -13.30 25.91 26.15
N PHE A 27 -12.07 26.37 25.98
CA PHE A 27 -11.13 26.60 27.07
C PHE A 27 -11.46 27.95 27.76
N LEU A 28 -11.87 27.86 29.01
CA LEU A 28 -11.92 29.01 29.95
C LEU A 28 -10.49 29.31 30.41
N VAL A 29 -10.04 30.52 30.12
CA VAL A 29 -8.81 31.11 30.69
C VAL A 29 -9.12 31.54 32.13
N ALA A 30 -8.52 30.88 33.09
CA ALA A 30 -8.44 31.35 34.47
C ALA A 30 -7.01 31.73 34.81
N THR A 31 -6.84 32.95 35.25
CA THR A 31 -5.59 33.55 35.72
C THR A 31 -5.08 32.94 37.00
N SER A 32 -3.74 32.82 37.07
CA SER A 32 -2.92 32.31 38.17
C SER A 32 -3.10 32.98 39.52
N PRO A 33 -2.72 32.31 40.62
CA PRO A 33 -1.48 32.72 41.27
C PRO A 33 -0.48 31.59 41.58
N SER A 34 0.77 32.02 41.61
CA SER A 34 2.00 31.29 41.93
C SER A 34 1.98 30.59 43.28
N LEU A 35 2.35 29.33 43.31
CA LEU A 35 2.92 28.67 44.48
C LEU A 35 3.97 27.63 44.05
N SER A 36 5.20 27.89 44.38
CA SER A 36 6.32 27.02 44.23
C SER A 36 6.22 25.84 45.19
N THR A 37 6.13 24.61 44.65
CA THR A 37 6.47 23.41 45.41
C THR A 37 7.19 22.43 44.49
N ASN A 38 8.44 22.15 44.83
CA ASN A 38 9.26 21.10 44.26
C ASN A 38 8.58 19.75 44.41
N PHE A 39 8.11 19.16 43.31
CA PHE A 39 7.79 17.73 43.25
C PHE A 39 8.77 17.05 42.29
N SER A 40 9.69 16.34 42.85
CA SER A 40 10.55 15.37 42.19
C SER A 40 9.64 14.18 41.78
N LEU A 41 9.29 14.10 40.51
CA LEU A 41 8.63 12.93 39.94
C LEU A 41 9.69 11.89 39.53
N ASN A 42 10.02 11.03 40.49
CA ASN A 42 10.63 9.74 40.21
C ASN A 42 9.61 8.83 39.54
N THR A 43 9.42 8.96 38.25
CA THR A 43 8.75 7.92 37.45
C THR A 43 9.74 6.79 37.22
N ARG A 44 9.73 5.81 38.13
CA ARG A 44 10.22 4.47 37.85
C ARG A 44 9.37 3.92 36.70
N PHE A 45 9.94 3.89 35.50
CA PHE A 45 9.48 2.97 34.46
C PHE A 45 9.62 1.56 35.03
N GLN A 46 8.49 0.98 35.46
CA GLN A 46 8.43 -0.44 35.69
C GLN A 46 8.56 -1.11 34.32
N ASN A 47 9.70 -1.76 34.10
CA ASN A 47 9.89 -2.74 33.05
C ASN A 47 8.83 -3.84 33.26
N HIS A 48 7.66 -3.69 32.66
CA HIS A 48 6.76 -4.81 32.45
C HIS A 48 7.36 -5.68 31.35
N ASN A 49 8.22 -6.62 31.77
CA ASN A 49 8.48 -7.81 30.99
C ASN A 49 7.12 -8.51 30.81
N PRO A 50 6.55 -8.60 29.61
CA PRO A 50 5.32 -9.36 29.43
C PRO A 50 5.70 -10.84 29.57
N LYS A 51 5.58 -11.38 30.78
CA LYS A 51 5.51 -12.82 30.95
C LYS A 51 4.24 -13.28 30.25
N ALA A 52 4.38 -13.73 29.02
CA ALA A 52 3.32 -14.38 28.28
C ALA A 52 2.77 -15.52 29.13
N VAL A 53 1.52 -15.40 29.56
CA VAL A 53 0.78 -16.49 30.19
C VAL A 53 0.52 -17.51 29.08
N LEU A 54 1.43 -18.45 28.92
CA LEU A 54 1.34 -19.57 27.99
C LEU A 54 0.25 -20.53 28.49
N SER A 55 -0.83 -20.67 27.73
CA SER A 55 -1.79 -21.75 27.95
C SER A 55 -1.10 -23.11 27.72
N THR A 56 -1.53 -24.16 28.44
CA THR A 56 -0.86 -25.46 28.44
C THR A 56 -0.83 -26.18 27.09
N HIS A 57 -1.74 -25.85 26.14
CA HIS A 57 -1.75 -26.43 24.79
C HIS A 57 -0.68 -25.81 23.86
N ASN A 58 -0.39 -24.52 24.03
CA ASN A 58 0.62 -23.79 23.24
C ASN A 58 2.06 -24.19 23.61
N LYS A 59 2.28 -24.80 24.77
CA LYS A 59 3.60 -25.30 25.18
C LYS A 59 4.08 -26.49 24.34
N THR A 60 3.17 -27.24 23.73
CA THR A 60 3.54 -28.47 23.01
C THR A 60 4.12 -28.18 21.63
N GLU A 61 3.49 -27.29 20.82
CA GLU A 61 4.02 -26.94 19.50
C GLU A 61 5.32 -26.11 19.57
N ARG A 62 5.40 -25.19 20.54
CA ARG A 62 6.66 -24.46 20.82
C ARG A 62 7.75 -25.40 21.35
N ARG A 63 7.40 -26.43 22.11
CA ARG A 63 8.31 -27.51 22.53
C ARG A 63 8.77 -28.35 21.36
N ASP A 64 7.95 -28.56 20.33
CA ASP A 64 8.31 -29.33 19.15
C ASP A 64 9.22 -28.55 18.19
N ALA A 65 9.05 -27.24 18.05
CA ALA A 65 9.99 -26.36 17.34
C ALA A 65 11.33 -26.26 18.09
N VAL A 66 11.30 -26.13 19.42
CA VAL A 66 12.50 -26.15 20.28
C VAL A 66 13.14 -27.55 20.35
N ARG A 67 12.33 -28.64 20.30
CA ARG A 67 12.83 -30.02 20.21
C ARG A 67 13.59 -30.30 18.90
N ARG A 68 13.27 -29.60 17.79
CA ARG A 68 14.03 -29.69 16.52
C ARG A 68 15.27 -28.77 16.51
N GLY A 69 15.58 -28.03 17.58
CA GLY A 69 16.76 -27.17 17.66
C GLY A 69 16.72 -25.95 16.74
N HIS A 70 15.54 -25.54 16.26
CA HIS A 70 15.44 -24.36 15.38
C HIS A 70 15.71 -23.07 16.18
N LYS A 71 16.65 -22.26 15.69
CA LYS A 71 16.99 -20.96 16.29
C LYS A 71 15.84 -19.96 16.12
N TYR A 72 15.04 -20.05 15.06
CA TYR A 72 14.00 -19.10 14.70
C TYR A 72 12.61 -19.76 14.68
N ASP A 73 11.60 -19.00 15.08
CA ASP A 73 10.20 -19.39 14.98
C ASP A 73 9.67 -19.19 13.54
N ALA A 74 10.16 -18.12 12.87
CA ALA A 74 9.85 -17.84 11.46
C ALA A 74 11.06 -17.27 10.70
N ILE A 75 11.12 -17.57 9.40
CA ILE A 75 12.04 -16.94 8.43
C ILE A 75 11.19 -16.13 7.45
N VAL A 76 11.59 -14.87 7.18
CA VAL A 76 10.97 -13.99 6.19
C VAL A 76 11.95 -13.78 5.03
N ILE A 77 11.50 -14.07 3.81
CA ILE A 77 12.26 -13.86 2.57
C ILE A 77 11.91 -12.49 2.00
N GLY A 78 12.87 -11.56 2.03
CA GLY A 78 12.73 -10.20 1.52
C GLY A 78 12.26 -9.19 2.56
N SER A 79 12.97 -8.04 2.63
CA SER A 79 12.73 -6.93 3.56
C SER A 79 11.97 -5.76 2.92
N GLY A 80 11.09 -6.02 1.93
CA GLY A 80 10.09 -5.04 1.52
C GLY A 80 9.09 -4.77 2.64
N ILE A 81 8.28 -3.72 2.54
CA ILE A 81 7.37 -3.28 3.62
C ILE A 81 6.47 -4.41 4.13
N GLY A 82 5.86 -5.21 3.25
CA GLY A 82 5.01 -6.33 3.67
C GLY A 82 5.76 -7.35 4.55
N GLY A 83 6.99 -7.72 4.15
CA GLY A 83 7.84 -8.64 4.91
C GLY A 83 8.32 -8.05 6.23
N LEU A 84 8.72 -6.77 6.26
CA LEU A 84 9.13 -6.09 7.48
C LEU A 84 7.99 -5.92 8.47
N VAL A 85 6.79 -5.55 7.99
CA VAL A 85 5.61 -5.46 8.86
C VAL A 85 5.25 -6.83 9.42
N ALA A 86 5.27 -7.89 8.60
CA ALA A 86 5.03 -9.25 9.10
C ALA A 86 6.07 -9.66 10.16
N ALA A 87 7.36 -9.39 9.90
CA ALA A 87 8.45 -9.72 10.82
C ALA A 87 8.35 -8.96 12.14
N THR A 88 8.13 -7.64 12.09
CA THR A 88 8.06 -6.78 13.29
C THR A 88 6.84 -7.12 14.14
N GLN A 89 5.67 -7.35 13.52
CA GLN A 89 4.46 -7.73 14.25
C GLN A 89 4.59 -9.11 14.92
N LEU A 90 5.30 -10.05 14.30
CA LEU A 90 5.65 -11.33 14.92
C LEU A 90 6.63 -11.15 16.09
N ALA A 91 7.67 -10.32 15.91
CA ALA A 91 8.66 -10.05 16.95
C ALA A 91 8.02 -9.38 18.18
N VAL A 92 7.12 -8.41 17.98
CA VAL A 92 6.34 -7.77 19.06
C VAL A 92 5.50 -8.81 19.84
N LYS A 93 5.00 -9.86 19.19
CA LYS A 93 4.29 -10.97 19.84
C LYS A 93 5.24 -11.99 20.51
N GLY A 94 6.55 -11.78 20.45
CA GLY A 94 7.57 -12.61 21.09
C GLY A 94 8.13 -13.74 20.21
N ALA A 95 7.88 -13.75 18.91
CA ALA A 95 8.53 -14.66 17.98
C ALA A 95 9.98 -14.24 17.70
N ARG A 96 10.87 -15.20 17.51
CA ARG A 96 12.24 -14.98 17.01
C ARG A 96 12.21 -15.10 15.48
N VAL A 97 12.43 -13.99 14.79
CA VAL A 97 12.32 -13.90 13.34
C VAL A 97 13.70 -13.67 12.70
N LEU A 98 13.97 -14.35 11.61
CA LEU A 98 15.09 -14.07 10.72
C LEU A 98 14.56 -13.50 9.41
N VAL A 99 14.95 -12.27 9.06
CA VAL A 99 14.70 -11.68 7.75
C VAL A 99 15.94 -11.82 6.87
N LEU A 100 15.75 -12.26 5.63
CA LEU A 100 16.80 -12.44 4.64
C LEU A 100 16.57 -11.54 3.44
N GLU A 101 17.45 -10.57 3.26
CA GLU A 101 17.37 -9.57 2.19
C GLU A 101 18.50 -9.77 1.17
N LYS A 102 18.11 -9.82 -0.10
CA LYS A 102 19.07 -9.97 -1.21
C LYS A 102 19.96 -8.74 -1.37
N TYR A 103 19.39 -7.55 -1.16
CA TYR A 103 20.08 -6.28 -1.38
C TYR A 103 20.88 -5.83 -0.14
N VAL A 104 21.44 -4.63 -0.20
CA VAL A 104 22.34 -4.09 0.85
C VAL A 104 21.60 -3.23 1.88
N ILE A 105 20.37 -2.82 1.57
CA ILE A 105 19.48 -2.03 2.44
C ILE A 105 18.07 -2.63 2.42
N PRO A 106 17.22 -2.35 3.43
CA PRO A 106 15.84 -2.80 3.45
C PRO A 106 14.95 -1.92 2.56
N GLY A 107 13.68 -2.32 2.41
CA GLY A 107 12.61 -1.52 1.83
C GLY A 107 12.11 -2.01 0.47
N GLY A 108 12.95 -2.67 -0.32
CA GLY A 108 12.55 -3.07 -1.67
C GLY A 108 12.13 -1.86 -2.52
N SER A 109 10.88 -1.83 -3.01
CA SER A 109 10.34 -0.68 -3.77
C SER A 109 10.12 0.58 -2.92
N SER A 110 10.12 0.47 -1.60
CA SER A 110 10.10 1.61 -0.66
C SER A 110 11.49 1.85 -0.05
N GLY A 111 12.53 1.42 -0.71
CA GLY A 111 13.92 1.76 -0.38
C GLY A 111 14.34 3.09 -1.01
N TYR A 112 15.63 3.42 -0.85
CA TYR A 112 16.23 4.61 -1.42
C TYR A 112 17.65 4.35 -1.94
N TYR A 113 18.20 5.32 -2.66
CA TYR A 113 19.63 5.39 -2.95
C TYR A 113 20.08 6.85 -3.02
N THR A 114 21.37 7.06 -2.86
CA THR A 114 21.98 8.40 -2.99
C THR A 114 22.91 8.46 -4.19
N ARG A 115 22.89 9.57 -4.91
CA ARG A 115 23.80 9.85 -6.01
C ARG A 115 24.12 11.34 -6.06
N ASP A 116 25.39 11.69 -5.99
CA ASP A 116 25.89 13.07 -6.12
C ASP A 116 25.16 14.08 -5.19
N GLY A 117 24.88 13.67 -3.95
CA GLY A 117 24.16 14.47 -2.95
C GLY A 117 22.64 14.44 -3.05
N PHE A 118 22.07 13.83 -4.10
CA PHE A 118 20.62 13.60 -4.21
C PHE A 118 20.24 12.29 -3.55
N LYS A 119 19.14 12.27 -2.79
CA LYS A 119 18.55 11.08 -2.18
C LYS A 119 17.22 10.75 -2.85
N PHE A 120 17.21 9.69 -3.65
CA PHE A 120 16.05 9.25 -4.42
C PHE A 120 15.30 8.12 -3.73
N ASP A 121 13.98 8.22 -3.63
CA ASP A 121 13.12 7.07 -3.37
C ASP A 121 13.11 6.13 -4.58
N VAL A 122 13.09 4.80 -4.35
CA VAL A 122 13.18 3.82 -5.45
C VAL A 122 11.87 3.72 -6.23
N GLY A 123 10.74 3.70 -5.54
CA GLY A 123 9.44 3.46 -6.15
C GLY A 123 8.30 4.27 -5.53
N SER A 124 8.11 4.19 -4.22
CA SER A 124 7.01 4.85 -3.54
C SER A 124 7.43 6.24 -3.06
N SER A 125 6.75 7.29 -3.52
CA SER A 125 6.93 8.66 -3.00
C SER A 125 5.61 9.25 -2.46
N VAL A 126 4.46 8.70 -2.86
CA VAL A 126 3.15 9.08 -2.33
C VAL A 126 2.77 8.17 -1.18
N MET A 127 2.64 8.73 0.03
CA MET A 127 2.39 7.98 1.26
C MET A 127 0.97 8.20 1.78
N PHE A 128 0.05 7.39 1.26
CA PHE A 128 -1.30 7.29 1.83
C PHE A 128 -1.27 6.56 3.18
N GLY A 129 -2.18 6.91 4.09
CA GLY A 129 -2.32 6.25 5.39
C GLY A 129 -1.13 6.36 6.32
N PHE A 130 -0.22 7.31 6.07
CA PHE A 130 0.91 7.59 6.93
C PHE A 130 0.59 8.75 7.87
N SER A 131 -0.30 8.52 8.82
CA SER A 131 -0.76 9.48 9.81
C SER A 131 -0.96 8.81 11.16
N ASP A 132 -1.26 9.57 12.19
CA ASP A 132 -1.64 9.09 13.52
C ASP A 132 -3.16 9.01 13.72
N LYS A 133 -3.96 9.17 12.66
CA LYS A 133 -5.42 9.17 12.71
C LYS A 133 -5.99 7.80 12.31
N GLY A 134 -6.96 7.32 13.09
CA GLY A 134 -7.75 6.13 12.78
C GLY A 134 -7.01 4.79 12.87
N ASN A 135 -7.61 3.75 12.32
CA ASN A 135 -7.12 2.37 12.39
C ASN A 135 -6.47 1.85 11.09
N LEU A 136 -6.53 2.64 9.99
CA LEU A 136 -5.95 2.25 8.70
C LEU A 136 -4.48 2.66 8.54
N ASN A 137 -3.92 3.42 9.46
CA ASN A 137 -2.54 3.87 9.50
C ASN A 137 -1.55 2.76 9.93
N LEU A 138 -1.61 1.61 9.28
CA LEU A 138 -0.93 0.37 9.68
C LEU A 138 0.59 0.51 9.74
N ILE A 139 1.19 1.34 8.89
CA ILE A 139 2.65 1.59 8.93
C ILE A 139 3.01 2.37 10.19
N THR A 140 2.27 3.42 10.52
CA THR A 140 2.48 4.19 11.75
C THR A 140 2.31 3.31 12.98
N GLN A 141 1.29 2.43 12.99
CA GLN A 141 1.08 1.46 14.06
C GLN A 141 2.23 0.44 14.15
N ALA A 142 2.73 -0.06 13.02
CA ALA A 142 3.84 -1.00 13.00
C ALA A 142 5.14 -0.37 13.53
N LEU A 143 5.41 0.89 13.17
CA LEU A 143 6.52 1.67 13.71
C LEU A 143 6.39 1.91 15.21
N ALA A 144 5.21 2.35 15.66
CA ALA A 144 4.93 2.58 17.08
C ALA A 144 5.08 1.29 17.91
N ALA A 145 4.67 0.14 17.38
CA ALA A 145 4.80 -1.16 18.03
C ALA A 145 6.27 -1.57 18.29
N VAL A 146 7.20 -1.06 17.49
CA VAL A 146 8.65 -1.26 17.70
C VAL A 146 9.33 -0.05 18.38
N GLY A 147 8.52 0.86 18.94
CA GLY A 147 9.00 2.01 19.71
C GLY A 147 9.55 3.17 18.87
N HIS A 148 9.15 3.24 17.59
CA HIS A 148 9.63 4.27 16.67
C HIS A 148 8.49 5.21 16.23
N LYS A 149 8.78 6.52 16.22
CA LYS A 149 7.90 7.55 15.68
C LYS A 149 8.67 8.34 14.63
N MET A 150 8.13 8.41 13.42
CA MET A 150 8.72 9.22 12.36
C MET A 150 8.09 10.60 12.31
N GLU A 151 8.91 11.59 12.02
CA GLU A 151 8.48 12.93 11.68
C GLU A 151 7.99 12.96 10.23
N VAL A 152 6.91 13.68 9.98
CA VAL A 152 6.26 13.75 8.66
C VAL A 152 5.95 15.20 8.28
N ILE A 153 5.97 15.47 6.99
CA ILE A 153 5.62 16.76 6.37
C ILE A 153 4.29 16.57 5.66
N PRO A 154 3.22 17.28 6.09
CA PRO A 154 1.92 17.21 5.41
C PRO A 154 2.00 17.82 4.00
N ASP A 155 1.46 17.13 3.00
CA ASP A 155 1.28 17.65 1.65
C ASP A 155 -0.06 18.43 1.59
N PRO A 156 -0.07 19.70 1.16
CA PRO A 156 -1.28 20.49 1.03
C PRO A 156 -2.16 20.06 -0.16
N SER A 157 -1.57 19.45 -1.17
CA SER A 157 -2.25 18.95 -2.37
C SER A 157 -1.86 17.51 -2.63
N THR A 158 -2.83 16.61 -2.72
CA THR A 158 -2.51 15.18 -2.83
C THR A 158 -2.03 14.78 -4.21
N VAL A 159 -2.70 15.24 -5.29
CA VAL A 159 -2.28 15.05 -6.68
C VAL A 159 -2.90 16.14 -7.54
N HIS A 160 -2.14 16.69 -8.47
CA HIS A 160 -2.63 17.58 -9.51
C HIS A 160 -2.73 16.83 -10.84
N PHE A 161 -3.95 16.63 -11.34
CA PHE A 161 -4.21 15.95 -12.61
C PHE A 161 -4.18 16.95 -13.77
N HIS A 162 -3.39 16.65 -14.81
CA HIS A 162 -3.33 17.35 -16.09
C HIS A 162 -3.81 16.40 -17.18
N LEU A 163 -5.03 16.59 -17.64
CA LEU A 163 -5.80 15.60 -18.39
C LEU A 163 -6.16 16.09 -19.81
N PRO A 164 -6.66 15.21 -20.70
CA PRO A 164 -7.14 15.59 -22.02
C PRO A 164 -8.19 16.72 -21.95
N ASN A 165 -8.41 17.39 -23.07
CA ASN A 165 -9.35 18.51 -23.21
C ASN A 165 -9.05 19.70 -22.26
N GLN A 166 -7.80 19.86 -21.85
CA GLN A 166 -7.37 20.86 -20.87
C GLN A 166 -8.05 20.73 -19.48
N LEU A 167 -8.61 19.56 -19.18
CA LEU A 167 -9.15 19.30 -17.86
C LEU A 167 -8.00 19.24 -16.85
N SER A 168 -8.05 20.12 -15.87
CA SER A 168 -7.11 20.16 -14.76
C SER A 168 -7.89 20.02 -13.46
N VAL A 169 -7.53 19.04 -12.63
CA VAL A 169 -8.18 18.79 -11.34
C VAL A 169 -7.13 18.70 -10.26
N ARG A 170 -7.16 19.62 -9.31
CA ARG A 170 -6.32 19.53 -8.10
C ARG A 170 -7.10 18.79 -7.02
N VAL A 171 -6.53 17.68 -6.55
CA VAL A 171 -7.08 16.96 -5.40
C VAL A 171 -6.53 17.60 -4.14
N HIS A 172 -7.30 18.52 -3.56
CA HIS A 172 -6.95 19.22 -2.33
C HIS A 172 -6.92 18.25 -1.14
N ARG A 173 -6.12 18.58 -0.12
CA ARG A 173 -6.07 17.81 1.13
C ARG A 173 -7.44 17.81 1.83
N GLU A 174 -8.09 18.97 1.88
CA GLU A 174 -9.42 19.10 2.47
C GLU A 174 -10.50 18.57 1.51
N TYR A 175 -11.30 17.63 2.00
CA TYR A 175 -12.34 16.97 1.20
C TYR A 175 -13.36 17.95 0.62
N GLY A 176 -13.75 18.97 1.41
CA GLY A 176 -14.70 20.01 0.97
C GLY A 176 -14.19 20.79 -0.24
N ASP A 177 -12.93 21.16 -0.25
CA ASP A 177 -12.29 21.90 -1.34
C ASP A 177 -12.20 21.02 -2.61
N PHE A 178 -11.83 19.75 -2.45
CA PHE A 178 -11.81 18.79 -3.57
C PHE A 178 -13.21 18.62 -4.20
N ILE A 179 -14.26 18.45 -3.39
CA ILE A 179 -15.63 18.31 -3.90
C ILE A 179 -16.10 19.62 -4.55
N SER A 180 -15.72 20.77 -4.00
CA SER A 180 -16.03 22.08 -4.59
C SER A 180 -15.35 22.25 -5.94
N GLU A 181 -14.06 21.90 -6.05
CA GLU A 181 -13.33 21.89 -7.31
C GLU A 181 -14.01 21.00 -8.37
N LEU A 182 -14.30 19.75 -7.99
CA LEU A 182 -14.89 18.77 -8.91
C LEU A 182 -16.31 19.16 -9.35
N THR A 183 -17.14 19.63 -8.43
CA THR A 183 -18.50 20.07 -8.75
C THR A 183 -18.54 21.40 -9.51
N SER A 184 -17.52 22.25 -9.42
CA SER A 184 -17.41 23.44 -10.26
C SER A 184 -17.15 23.09 -11.73
N LYS A 185 -16.42 22.02 -11.99
CA LYS A 185 -16.11 21.53 -13.35
C LYS A 185 -17.26 20.71 -13.94
N PHE A 186 -17.95 19.95 -13.11
CA PHE A 186 -19.08 19.08 -13.49
C PHE A 186 -20.36 19.42 -12.68
N PRO A 187 -20.92 20.65 -12.83
CA PRO A 187 -22.07 21.07 -12.01
C PRO A 187 -23.33 20.22 -12.25
N HIS A 188 -23.49 19.66 -13.45
CA HIS A 188 -24.60 18.77 -13.82
C HIS A 188 -24.51 17.38 -13.18
N GLU A 189 -23.32 16.97 -12.68
CA GLU A 189 -23.09 15.69 -12.00
C GLU A 189 -22.92 15.82 -10.48
N LYS A 190 -23.19 16.99 -9.91
CA LYS A 190 -23.00 17.26 -8.47
C LYS A 190 -23.58 16.16 -7.57
N GLN A 191 -24.80 15.70 -7.86
CA GLN A 191 -25.43 14.67 -7.05
C GLN A 191 -24.74 13.30 -7.23
N GLY A 192 -24.34 12.94 -8.44
CA GLY A 192 -23.61 11.70 -8.73
C GLY A 192 -22.25 11.66 -8.04
N ILE A 193 -21.53 12.79 -8.06
CA ILE A 193 -20.25 12.96 -7.34
C ILE A 193 -20.42 12.68 -5.85
N LEU A 194 -21.39 13.36 -5.21
CA LEU A 194 -21.66 13.18 -3.78
C LEU A 194 -22.07 11.76 -3.41
N GLN A 195 -22.83 11.07 -4.28
CA GLN A 195 -23.23 9.68 -4.04
C GLN A 195 -22.05 8.71 -4.18
N PHE A 196 -21.24 8.85 -5.23
CA PHE A 196 -20.08 7.98 -5.43
C PHE A 196 -19.06 8.10 -4.29
N TYR A 197 -18.62 9.32 -3.99
CA TYR A 197 -17.66 9.52 -2.89
C TYR A 197 -18.30 9.23 -1.52
N GLY A 198 -19.62 9.42 -1.38
CA GLY A 198 -20.37 9.01 -0.20
C GLY A 198 -20.31 7.50 0.05
N ASP A 199 -20.40 6.69 -1.00
CA ASP A 199 -20.20 5.23 -0.89
C ASP A 199 -18.74 4.87 -0.56
N CYS A 200 -17.77 5.59 -1.14
CA CYS A 200 -16.36 5.44 -0.73
C CYS A 200 -16.18 5.71 0.77
N TRP A 201 -16.75 6.78 1.31
CA TRP A 201 -16.69 7.11 2.73
C TRP A 201 -17.38 6.08 3.63
N LYS A 202 -18.50 5.48 3.21
CA LYS A 202 -19.15 4.39 3.98
C LYS A 202 -18.20 3.19 4.15
N ILE A 203 -17.52 2.80 3.07
CA ILE A 203 -16.56 1.70 3.09
C ILE A 203 -15.36 2.05 3.96
N PHE A 204 -14.77 3.23 3.74
CA PHE A 204 -13.62 3.71 4.51
C PHE A 204 -13.93 3.75 6.01
N ASN A 205 -15.06 4.34 6.40
CA ASN A 205 -15.47 4.42 7.80
C ASN A 205 -15.72 3.03 8.40
N SER A 206 -16.27 2.10 7.63
CA SER A 206 -16.47 0.71 8.08
C SER A 206 -15.14 0.00 8.35
N LEU A 207 -14.14 0.17 7.46
CA LEU A 207 -12.79 -0.36 7.68
C LEU A 207 -12.10 0.31 8.87
N ASN A 208 -12.19 1.64 8.96
CA ASN A 208 -11.55 2.42 10.00
C ASN A 208 -12.16 2.20 11.40
N ALA A 209 -13.41 1.72 11.46
CA ALA A 209 -14.08 1.37 12.71
C ALA A 209 -13.60 0.02 13.29
N MET A 210 -12.88 -0.78 12.53
CA MET A 210 -12.43 -2.12 12.93
C MET A 210 -10.95 -2.17 13.24
N GLU A 211 -10.56 -3.02 14.18
CA GLU A 211 -9.17 -3.43 14.33
C GLU A 211 -8.83 -4.41 13.21
N LEU A 212 -7.87 -4.07 12.36
CA LEU A 212 -7.51 -4.92 11.22
C LEU A 212 -6.55 -6.03 11.65
N LYS A 213 -7.04 -7.28 11.56
CA LYS A 213 -6.27 -8.51 11.80
C LYS A 213 -6.36 -9.43 10.58
N SER A 214 -6.19 -10.73 10.77
CA SER A 214 -6.28 -11.67 9.66
C SER A 214 -7.72 -12.05 9.33
N LEU A 215 -8.09 -11.95 8.05
CA LEU A 215 -9.34 -12.48 7.53
C LEU A 215 -9.37 -14.03 7.44
N GLU A 216 -8.27 -14.69 7.75
CA GLU A 216 -8.16 -16.14 7.85
C GLU A 216 -8.36 -16.66 9.30
N GLU A 217 -8.76 -15.79 10.24
CA GLU A 217 -8.98 -16.15 11.65
C GLU A 217 -10.47 -16.07 12.02
N PRO A 218 -11.16 -17.21 12.13
CA PRO A 218 -12.60 -17.25 12.38
C PRO A 218 -13.00 -16.63 13.72
N LEU A 219 -12.22 -16.80 14.77
CA LEU A 219 -12.51 -16.20 16.08
C LEU A 219 -12.49 -14.67 16.01
N TYR A 220 -11.57 -14.10 15.26
CA TYR A 220 -11.52 -12.67 15.02
C TYR A 220 -12.71 -12.20 14.19
N LEU A 221 -13.03 -12.88 13.07
CA LEU A 221 -14.15 -12.51 12.20
C LEU A 221 -15.49 -12.57 12.93
N PHE A 222 -15.76 -13.63 13.69
CA PHE A 222 -16.95 -13.71 14.54
C PHE A 222 -16.98 -12.58 15.57
N GLY A 223 -15.84 -12.31 16.23
CA GLY A 223 -15.74 -11.22 17.19
C GLY A 223 -16.04 -9.85 16.57
N GLN A 224 -15.55 -9.58 15.35
CA GLN A 224 -15.85 -8.34 14.62
C GLN A 224 -17.33 -8.26 14.21
N PHE A 225 -17.89 -9.35 13.69
CA PHE A 225 -19.29 -9.39 13.28
C PHE A 225 -20.24 -9.07 14.44
N PHE A 226 -19.99 -9.62 15.62
CA PHE A 226 -20.84 -9.32 16.79
C PHE A 226 -20.63 -7.92 17.35
N LYS A 227 -19.43 -7.36 17.24
CA LYS A 227 -19.12 -6.00 17.71
C LYS A 227 -19.57 -4.91 16.74
N LYS A 228 -19.46 -5.16 15.44
CA LYS A 228 -19.62 -4.20 14.34
C LYS A 228 -20.40 -4.82 13.16
N PRO A 229 -21.66 -5.25 13.38
CA PRO A 229 -22.42 -5.98 12.37
C PRO A 229 -22.69 -5.15 11.11
N LEU A 230 -23.00 -3.85 11.25
CA LEU A 230 -23.30 -2.98 10.11
C LEU A 230 -22.07 -2.74 9.23
N GLU A 231 -20.93 -2.53 9.84
CA GLU A 231 -19.65 -2.36 9.15
C GLU A 231 -19.26 -3.64 8.39
N CYS A 232 -19.40 -4.80 9.04
CA CYS A 232 -19.13 -6.09 8.40
C CYS A 232 -20.07 -6.35 7.21
N LEU A 233 -21.36 -6.04 7.33
CA LEU A 233 -22.34 -6.18 6.24
C LEU A 233 -22.04 -5.19 5.09
N THR A 234 -21.65 -3.96 5.42
CA THR A 234 -21.23 -2.97 4.41
C THR A 234 -20.06 -3.50 3.61
N LEU A 235 -19.00 -3.97 4.28
CA LEU A 235 -17.82 -4.51 3.60
C LEU A 235 -18.15 -5.77 2.78
N ALA A 236 -18.97 -6.68 3.31
CA ALA A 236 -19.41 -7.87 2.59
C ALA A 236 -20.18 -7.53 1.31
N TYR A 237 -21.02 -6.48 1.33
CA TYR A 237 -21.75 -6.00 0.17
C TYR A 237 -20.83 -5.44 -0.93
N TYR A 238 -19.80 -4.65 -0.55
CA TYR A 238 -18.90 -4.03 -1.52
C TYR A 238 -17.72 -4.92 -1.93
N LEU A 239 -17.44 -6.00 -1.21
CA LEU A 239 -16.28 -6.88 -1.45
C LEU A 239 -16.20 -7.44 -2.89
N PRO A 240 -17.32 -7.88 -3.53
CA PRO A 240 -17.29 -8.35 -4.91
C PRO A 240 -17.40 -7.23 -5.97
N GLN A 241 -17.50 -5.96 -5.57
CA GLN A 241 -17.78 -4.85 -6.48
C GLN A 241 -16.50 -4.09 -6.87
N ASN A 242 -16.55 -3.43 -8.05
CA ASN A 242 -15.50 -2.53 -8.51
C ASN A 242 -15.98 -1.07 -8.54
N ALA A 243 -15.01 -0.13 -8.47
CA ALA A 243 -15.30 1.29 -8.39
C ALA A 243 -16.04 1.82 -9.63
N GLY A 244 -15.67 1.35 -10.82
CA GLY A 244 -16.29 1.82 -12.07
C GLY A 244 -17.76 1.42 -12.21
N ALA A 245 -18.15 0.24 -11.74
CA ALA A 245 -19.56 -0.17 -11.72
C ALA A 245 -20.39 0.69 -10.75
N ILE A 246 -19.83 1.04 -9.59
CA ILE A 246 -20.50 1.93 -8.63
C ILE A 246 -20.57 3.36 -9.18
N ALA A 247 -19.48 3.90 -9.75
CA ALA A 247 -19.47 5.24 -10.34
C ALA A 247 -20.57 5.37 -11.42
N ARG A 248 -20.68 4.41 -12.34
CA ARG A 248 -21.66 4.41 -13.44
C ARG A 248 -23.14 4.28 -13.01
N LYS A 249 -23.40 3.91 -11.75
CA LYS A 249 -24.77 4.00 -11.19
C LYS A 249 -25.21 5.45 -11.03
N TYR A 250 -24.30 6.34 -10.65
CA TYR A 250 -24.59 7.70 -10.23
C TYR A 250 -24.19 8.75 -11.27
N ILE A 251 -23.11 8.51 -12.00
CA ILE A 251 -22.45 9.45 -12.92
C ILE A 251 -22.67 8.99 -14.36
N LYS A 252 -23.00 9.95 -15.23
CA LYS A 252 -23.25 9.71 -16.68
C LYS A 252 -22.27 10.44 -17.58
N ASP A 253 -21.66 11.52 -17.08
CA ASP A 253 -20.68 12.29 -17.83
C ASP A 253 -19.44 11.43 -18.13
N PRO A 254 -19.07 11.24 -19.42
CA PRO A 254 -17.98 10.36 -19.82
C PRO A 254 -16.60 10.90 -19.40
N GLU A 255 -16.43 12.22 -19.33
CA GLU A 255 -15.16 12.82 -18.94
C GLU A 255 -14.92 12.67 -17.43
N LEU A 256 -15.97 12.87 -16.62
CA LEU A 256 -15.90 12.61 -15.18
C LEU A 256 -15.67 11.11 -14.88
N LEU A 257 -16.29 10.20 -15.62
CA LEU A 257 -16.00 8.77 -15.49
C LEU A 257 -14.55 8.44 -15.85
N SER A 258 -14.01 9.10 -16.88
CA SER A 258 -12.61 8.94 -17.28
C SER A 258 -11.64 9.53 -16.23
N PHE A 259 -12.01 10.61 -15.56
CA PHE A 259 -11.27 11.13 -14.41
C PHE A 259 -11.23 10.11 -13.25
N ILE A 260 -12.37 9.45 -12.95
CA ILE A 260 -12.41 8.39 -11.92
C ILE A 260 -11.57 7.19 -12.35
N ASP A 261 -11.53 6.86 -13.66
CA ASP A 261 -10.62 5.85 -14.19
C ASP A 261 -9.15 6.23 -13.93
N ALA A 262 -8.76 7.51 -14.12
CA ALA A 262 -7.41 8.00 -13.83
C ALA A 262 -7.09 7.97 -12.32
N GLU A 263 -8.03 8.35 -11.44
CA GLU A 263 -7.85 8.21 -9.99
C GLU A 263 -7.61 6.75 -9.58
N CYS A 264 -8.40 5.82 -10.13
CA CYS A 264 -8.24 4.39 -9.87
C CYS A 264 -6.95 3.82 -10.45
N PHE A 265 -6.48 4.36 -11.57
CA PHE A 265 -5.22 3.96 -12.19
C PHE A 265 -4.01 4.23 -11.29
N ILE A 266 -3.98 5.36 -10.58
CA ILE A 266 -2.93 5.64 -9.57
C ILE A 266 -2.98 4.60 -8.44
N VAL A 267 -4.18 4.12 -8.07
CA VAL A 267 -4.36 3.14 -6.98
C VAL A 267 -3.90 1.74 -7.37
N SER A 268 -4.24 1.30 -8.59
CA SER A 268 -4.18 -0.11 -8.97
C SER A 268 -3.55 -0.41 -10.33
N THR A 269 -3.06 0.62 -11.05
CA THR A 269 -2.52 0.53 -12.42
C THR A 269 -3.51 -0.02 -13.46
N VAL A 270 -4.81 0.00 -13.15
CA VAL A 270 -5.93 -0.35 -14.02
C VAL A 270 -7.07 0.65 -13.85
N ASN A 271 -7.99 0.72 -14.80
CA ASN A 271 -9.15 1.62 -14.73
C ASN A 271 -10.13 1.24 -13.59
N ALA A 272 -11.11 2.08 -13.34
CA ALA A 272 -12.08 1.90 -12.27
C ALA A 272 -12.91 0.61 -12.36
N LEU A 273 -13.20 0.11 -13.57
CA LEU A 273 -13.93 -1.15 -13.76
C LEU A 273 -13.13 -2.38 -13.31
N GLN A 274 -11.81 -2.25 -13.21
CA GLN A 274 -10.92 -3.30 -12.76
C GLN A 274 -10.38 -3.06 -11.33
N THR A 275 -10.64 -1.88 -10.77
CA THR A 275 -10.22 -1.54 -9.39
C THR A 275 -11.28 -1.99 -8.40
N PRO A 276 -10.96 -2.86 -7.41
CA PRO A 276 -11.89 -3.23 -6.36
C PRO A 276 -12.39 -2.00 -5.59
N MET A 277 -13.71 -1.92 -5.34
CA MET A 277 -14.33 -0.77 -4.69
C MET A 277 -13.73 -0.48 -3.30
N ILE A 278 -13.37 -1.52 -2.55
CA ILE A 278 -12.75 -1.37 -1.23
C ILE A 278 -11.36 -0.71 -1.34
N ASN A 279 -10.53 -1.13 -2.32
CA ASN A 279 -9.20 -0.53 -2.51
C ASN A 279 -9.29 0.93 -2.95
N ALA A 280 -10.18 1.23 -3.92
CA ALA A 280 -10.44 2.61 -4.31
C ALA A 280 -10.86 3.46 -3.10
N SER A 281 -11.83 3.00 -2.32
CA SER A 281 -12.36 3.71 -1.16
C SER A 281 -11.29 3.99 -0.09
N MET A 282 -10.39 3.02 0.16
CA MET A 282 -9.28 3.22 1.10
C MET A 282 -8.41 4.41 0.69
N VAL A 283 -7.98 4.46 -0.56
CA VAL A 283 -7.05 5.49 -1.03
C VAL A 283 -7.76 6.83 -1.23
N LEU A 284 -8.93 6.82 -1.92
CA LEU A 284 -9.67 8.04 -2.24
C LEU A 284 -10.20 8.79 -1.01
N CYS A 285 -10.43 8.09 0.11
CA CYS A 285 -10.89 8.74 1.35
C CYS A 285 -9.74 9.03 2.32
N ASP A 286 -8.73 8.14 2.43
CA ASP A 286 -7.64 8.32 3.38
C ASP A 286 -6.77 9.54 3.06
N ARG A 287 -6.62 9.88 1.78
CA ARG A 287 -5.92 11.11 1.34
C ARG A 287 -6.54 12.40 1.91
N HIS A 288 -7.81 12.35 2.31
CA HIS A 288 -8.52 13.46 2.97
C HIS A 288 -8.61 13.26 4.49
N PHE A 289 -8.71 12.01 4.96
CA PHE A 289 -8.83 11.71 6.38
C PHE A 289 -7.49 11.84 7.13
N GLY A 290 -6.50 11.07 6.73
CA GLY A 290 -5.13 11.12 7.24
C GLY A 290 -4.26 12.12 6.48
N GLY A 291 -4.61 12.36 5.23
CA GLY A 291 -3.84 13.14 4.27
C GLY A 291 -2.67 12.34 3.69
N ILE A 292 -2.02 12.90 2.70
CA ILE A 292 -0.70 12.44 2.27
C ILE A 292 0.34 13.16 3.13
N ASN A 293 1.27 12.40 3.71
CA ASN A 293 2.31 12.92 4.58
C ASN A 293 3.64 12.29 4.17
N TYR A 294 4.61 13.14 3.84
CA TYR A 294 5.93 12.67 3.42
C TYR A 294 6.86 12.50 4.64
N PRO A 295 7.54 11.37 4.81
CA PRO A 295 8.46 11.17 5.91
C PRO A 295 9.72 12.03 5.73
N VAL A 296 10.14 12.73 6.77
CA VAL A 296 11.37 13.51 6.77
C VAL A 296 12.55 12.62 6.45
N GLY A 297 13.37 13.02 5.47
CA GLY A 297 14.51 12.26 5.00
C GLY A 297 14.17 11.13 4.01
N GLY A 298 12.93 11.05 3.51
CA GLY A 298 12.53 10.12 2.44
C GLY A 298 11.86 8.84 2.93
N VAL A 299 11.14 8.19 2.02
CA VAL A 299 10.32 7.00 2.30
C VAL A 299 11.15 5.81 2.80
N GLY A 300 12.42 5.70 2.37
CA GLY A 300 13.30 4.61 2.79
C GLY A 300 13.53 4.54 4.30
N GLY A 301 13.42 5.66 5.01
CA GLY A 301 13.51 5.72 6.47
C GLY A 301 12.50 4.85 7.21
N ILE A 302 11.32 4.61 6.60
CA ILE A 302 10.30 3.71 7.15
C ILE A 302 10.85 2.28 7.26
N ALA A 303 11.44 1.78 6.19
CA ALA A 303 11.99 0.43 6.16
C ALA A 303 13.19 0.27 7.11
N GLU A 304 14.05 1.29 7.20
CA GLU A 304 15.17 1.30 8.13
C GLU A 304 14.69 1.28 9.59
N ALA A 305 13.68 2.09 9.92
CA ALA A 305 13.10 2.13 11.26
C ALA A 305 12.46 0.80 11.66
N LEU A 306 11.72 0.15 10.76
CA LEU A 306 11.15 -1.18 10.98
C LEU A 306 12.25 -2.24 11.15
N ALA A 307 13.31 -2.21 10.32
CA ALA A 307 14.43 -3.14 10.40
C ALA A 307 15.20 -2.98 11.72
N ASN A 308 15.47 -1.75 12.14
CA ASN A 308 16.13 -1.45 13.43
C ASN A 308 15.25 -1.89 14.60
N GLY A 309 13.94 -1.59 14.55
CA GLY A 309 12.98 -2.03 15.55
C GLY A 309 12.91 -3.55 15.67
N LEU A 310 12.95 -4.27 14.55
CA LEU A 310 13.00 -5.73 14.52
C LEU A 310 14.24 -6.28 15.27
N VAL A 311 15.41 -5.69 15.03
CA VAL A 311 16.67 -6.09 15.69
C VAL A 311 16.59 -5.79 17.19
N ASN A 312 16.07 -4.62 17.57
CA ASN A 312 15.90 -4.23 18.98
C ASN A 312 14.94 -5.17 19.74
N MET A 313 14.03 -5.85 19.04
CA MET A 313 13.16 -6.88 19.60
C MET A 313 13.84 -8.27 19.69
N GLY A 314 15.14 -8.39 19.41
CA GLY A 314 15.91 -9.63 19.50
C GLY A 314 15.77 -10.56 18.30
N SER A 315 15.22 -10.08 17.19
CA SER A 315 15.19 -10.76 15.90
C SER A 315 16.42 -10.40 15.05
N GLU A 316 16.61 -11.04 13.91
CA GLU A 316 17.77 -10.82 13.05
C GLU A 316 17.36 -10.42 11.64
N ILE A 317 18.13 -9.55 11.01
CA ILE A 317 18.07 -9.28 9.56
C ILE A 317 19.46 -9.49 8.96
N LYS A 318 19.53 -10.15 7.80
CA LYS A 318 20.77 -10.38 7.05
C LYS A 318 20.61 -9.84 5.65
N TYR A 319 21.46 -8.89 5.31
CA TYR A 319 21.59 -8.34 3.96
C TYR A 319 22.54 -9.17 3.11
N LYS A 320 22.53 -8.96 1.79
CA LYS A 320 23.29 -9.76 0.80
C LYS A 320 23.01 -11.26 0.93
N ALA A 321 21.83 -11.62 1.42
CA ALA A 321 21.38 -12.98 1.68
C ALA A 321 20.36 -13.40 0.62
N ASN A 322 20.83 -13.73 -0.58
CA ASN A 322 19.98 -14.14 -1.69
C ASN A 322 19.45 -15.56 -1.49
N VAL A 323 18.17 -15.69 -1.16
CA VAL A 323 17.48 -16.98 -1.05
C VAL A 323 17.23 -17.54 -2.46
N THR A 324 17.61 -18.78 -2.68
CA THR A 324 17.47 -19.49 -3.97
C THR A 324 16.44 -20.62 -3.94
N SER A 325 16.14 -21.14 -2.75
CA SER A 325 15.10 -22.18 -2.62
C SER A 325 14.50 -22.22 -1.23
N ILE A 326 13.24 -22.63 -1.15
CA ILE A 326 12.53 -23.05 0.05
C ILE A 326 12.77 -24.55 0.22
N ILE A 327 13.09 -24.98 1.43
CA ILE A 327 13.34 -26.38 1.77
C ILE A 327 12.02 -26.99 2.25
N LEU A 328 11.60 -28.07 1.59
CA LEU A 328 10.44 -28.87 1.96
C LEU A 328 10.89 -30.21 2.56
N GLU A 329 10.27 -30.60 3.68
CA GLU A 329 10.35 -31.92 4.29
C GLU A 329 8.92 -32.44 4.48
N ASP A 330 8.63 -33.62 3.97
CA ASP A 330 7.30 -34.25 4.02
C ASP A 330 6.15 -33.31 3.56
N GLY A 331 6.43 -32.50 2.51
CA GLY A 331 5.47 -31.52 1.96
C GLY A 331 5.30 -30.24 2.79
N LYS A 332 6.11 -30.02 3.83
CA LYS A 332 6.09 -28.84 4.70
C LYS A 332 7.30 -27.95 4.47
N ALA A 333 7.09 -26.63 4.47
CA ALA A 333 8.20 -25.69 4.44
C ALA A 333 8.87 -25.62 5.83
N VAL A 334 10.15 -25.98 5.88
CA VAL A 334 10.95 -26.07 7.12
C VAL A 334 12.15 -25.15 7.13
N GLY A 335 12.50 -24.51 6.00
CA GLY A 335 13.67 -23.66 5.90
C GLY A 335 13.90 -23.09 4.51
N ILE A 336 15.07 -22.52 4.33
CA ILE A 336 15.52 -21.91 3.07
C ILE A 336 16.99 -22.22 2.82
N ARG A 337 17.41 -22.11 1.53
CA ARG A 337 18.80 -22.17 1.10
C ARG A 337 19.21 -20.87 0.40
N LEU A 338 20.37 -20.36 0.77
CA LEU A 338 20.97 -19.20 0.11
C LEU A 338 21.78 -19.62 -1.13
N SER A 339 22.08 -18.65 -1.99
CA SER A 339 22.99 -18.83 -3.15
C SER A 339 24.40 -19.28 -2.75
N SER A 340 24.82 -19.03 -1.51
CA SER A 340 26.08 -19.54 -0.93
C SER A 340 26.04 -21.01 -0.53
N GLY A 341 24.90 -21.67 -0.65
CA GLY A 341 24.66 -23.04 -0.14
C GLY A 341 24.29 -23.10 1.35
N LYS A 342 24.39 -21.99 2.09
CA LYS A 342 24.02 -21.96 3.52
C LYS A 342 22.51 -22.12 3.69
N GLU A 343 22.12 -22.93 4.67
CA GLU A 343 20.71 -23.19 5.01
C GLU A 343 20.35 -22.60 6.36
N PHE A 344 19.08 -22.23 6.48
CA PHE A 344 18.46 -21.81 7.72
C PHE A 344 17.11 -22.51 7.88
N PHE A 345 16.81 -22.93 9.10
CA PHE A 345 15.61 -23.67 9.43
C PHE A 345 14.75 -22.89 10.44
N ALA A 346 13.43 -23.00 10.28
CA ALA A 346 12.45 -22.40 11.16
C ALA A 346 11.13 -23.19 11.15
N GLY A 347 10.28 -22.94 12.13
CA GLY A 347 8.94 -23.55 12.18
C GLY A 347 8.03 -23.10 11.03
N LYS A 348 8.22 -21.88 10.52
CA LYS A 348 7.44 -21.26 9.43
C LYS A 348 8.33 -20.46 8.49
N VAL A 349 7.94 -20.42 7.21
CA VAL A 349 8.59 -19.63 6.16
C VAL A 349 7.56 -18.65 5.59
N ILE A 350 7.91 -17.37 5.55
CA ILE A 350 7.08 -16.28 5.00
C ILE A 350 7.81 -15.73 3.79
N SER A 351 7.23 -15.82 2.61
CA SER A 351 7.80 -15.25 1.38
C SER A 351 7.17 -13.90 1.09
N ASN A 352 8.00 -12.84 1.08
CA ASN A 352 7.66 -11.51 0.57
C ASN A 352 8.15 -11.32 -0.89
N ALA A 353 8.59 -12.37 -1.54
CA ALA A 353 8.73 -12.41 -2.98
C ALA A 353 7.34 -12.52 -3.63
N THR A 354 7.21 -12.13 -4.91
CA THR A 354 5.93 -12.32 -5.60
C THR A 354 5.55 -13.80 -5.60
N ARG A 355 4.24 -14.10 -5.74
CA ARG A 355 3.81 -15.50 -5.84
C ARG A 355 4.43 -16.20 -7.05
N TRP A 356 4.65 -15.48 -8.16
CA TRP A 356 5.37 -16.02 -9.34
C TRP A 356 6.82 -16.38 -9.01
N ASP A 357 7.52 -15.55 -8.22
CA ASP A 357 8.89 -15.87 -7.79
C ASP A 357 8.91 -16.99 -6.74
N THR A 358 8.00 -16.96 -5.78
CA THR A 358 7.89 -17.97 -4.72
C THR A 358 7.64 -19.35 -5.32
N PHE A 359 6.61 -19.49 -6.15
CA PHE A 359 6.20 -20.77 -6.72
C PHE A 359 6.88 -21.12 -8.06
N GLY A 360 7.52 -20.17 -8.71
CA GLY A 360 8.19 -20.39 -9.99
C GLY A 360 9.72 -20.47 -9.92
N LYS A 361 10.31 -19.92 -8.83
CA LYS A 361 11.77 -19.87 -8.66
C LYS A 361 12.27 -20.49 -7.36
N LEU A 362 11.56 -20.24 -6.23
CA LEU A 362 12.00 -20.73 -4.91
C LEU A 362 11.51 -22.14 -4.60
N LEU A 363 10.55 -22.65 -5.35
CA LEU A 363 10.07 -24.02 -5.30
C LEU A 363 10.28 -24.70 -6.66
N LYS A 364 10.36 -26.03 -6.67
CA LYS A 364 10.43 -26.80 -7.91
C LYS A 364 9.08 -26.76 -8.62
N LYS A 365 9.08 -26.71 -9.96
CA LYS A 365 7.86 -26.63 -10.78
C LYS A 365 6.89 -27.78 -10.55
N GLU A 366 7.39 -28.95 -10.24
CA GLU A 366 6.62 -30.17 -9.96
C GLU A 366 5.80 -30.06 -8.67
N GLU A 367 6.18 -29.14 -7.78
CA GLU A 367 5.55 -28.91 -6.47
C GLU A 367 4.50 -27.81 -6.52
N LEU A 368 4.11 -27.30 -7.72
CA LEU A 368 3.16 -26.19 -7.86
C LEU A 368 1.74 -26.63 -7.47
N PRO A 369 1.17 -26.08 -6.39
CA PRO A 369 -0.19 -26.40 -5.94
C PRO A 369 -1.27 -25.98 -6.96
N GLU A 370 -2.42 -26.67 -6.96
CA GLU A 370 -3.54 -26.33 -7.86
C GLU A 370 -4.11 -24.93 -7.58
N GLU A 371 -4.11 -24.49 -6.33
CA GLU A 371 -4.48 -23.13 -5.96
C GLU A 371 -3.62 -22.09 -6.69
N GLU A 372 -2.33 -22.34 -6.79
CA GLU A 372 -1.39 -21.43 -7.46
C GLU A 372 -1.54 -21.45 -8.98
N LYS A 373 -1.83 -22.61 -9.56
CA LYS A 373 -2.19 -22.70 -10.99
C LYS A 373 -3.45 -21.91 -11.29
N ASN A 374 -4.44 -21.93 -10.39
CA ASN A 374 -5.67 -21.17 -10.52
C ASN A 374 -5.43 -19.66 -10.37
N PHE A 375 -4.56 -19.23 -9.45
CA PHE A 375 -4.12 -17.85 -9.35
C PHE A 375 -3.49 -17.37 -10.67
N GLN A 376 -2.55 -18.13 -11.23
CA GLN A 376 -1.88 -17.78 -12.48
C GLN A 376 -2.81 -17.78 -13.70
N LYS A 377 -3.91 -18.54 -13.68
CA LYS A 377 -4.95 -18.49 -14.73
C LYS A 377 -5.82 -17.23 -14.61
N ARG A 378 -6.12 -16.77 -13.39
CA ARG A 378 -7.02 -15.64 -13.12
C ARG A 378 -6.31 -14.29 -13.19
N TYR A 379 -5.04 -14.24 -12.83
CA TYR A 379 -4.27 -13.01 -12.76
C TYR A 379 -3.09 -13.03 -13.73
N VAL A 380 -2.82 -11.88 -14.29
CA VAL A 380 -1.59 -11.59 -15.04
C VAL A 380 -0.71 -10.66 -14.20
N LYS A 381 0.57 -10.64 -14.50
CA LYS A 381 1.49 -9.67 -13.88
C LYS A 381 1.12 -8.27 -14.35
N ALA A 382 0.99 -7.32 -13.42
CA ALA A 382 0.88 -5.93 -13.78
C ALA A 382 2.12 -5.48 -14.57
N PRO A 383 2.00 -4.49 -15.47
CA PRO A 383 3.16 -3.89 -16.09
C PRO A 383 4.16 -3.41 -15.04
N SER A 384 5.41 -3.37 -15.42
CA SER A 384 6.44 -2.66 -14.66
C SER A 384 6.41 -1.17 -14.99
N PHE A 385 7.46 -0.46 -14.61
CA PHE A 385 7.61 0.96 -14.90
C PHE A 385 8.94 1.25 -15.60
N LEU A 386 8.93 2.26 -16.45
CA LEU A 386 10.11 3.08 -16.70
C LEU A 386 10.12 4.17 -15.62
N SER A 387 11.20 4.28 -14.87
CA SER A 387 11.40 5.33 -13.88
C SER A 387 12.53 6.26 -14.32
N ILE A 388 12.34 7.56 -14.17
CA ILE A 388 13.36 8.57 -14.43
C ILE A 388 13.53 9.36 -13.15
N HIS A 389 14.75 9.33 -12.59
CA HIS A 389 15.12 10.12 -11.44
C HIS A 389 16.05 11.23 -11.91
N MET A 390 15.68 12.47 -11.65
CA MET A 390 16.46 13.62 -12.07
C MET A 390 16.76 14.56 -10.90
N GLY A 391 17.98 15.07 -10.87
CA GLY A 391 18.34 16.28 -10.16
C GLY A 391 18.27 17.45 -11.12
N VAL A 392 17.55 18.52 -10.79
CA VAL A 392 17.37 19.70 -11.63
C VAL A 392 17.66 20.98 -10.86
N LYS A 393 18.05 22.06 -11.56
CA LYS A 393 18.17 23.38 -10.94
C LYS A 393 16.81 23.87 -10.45
N ALA A 394 16.75 24.42 -9.25
CA ALA A 394 15.49 24.86 -8.62
C ALA A 394 14.75 25.94 -9.43
N SER A 395 15.49 26.74 -10.21
CA SER A 395 14.92 27.81 -11.03
C SER A 395 13.95 27.36 -12.13
N VAL A 396 13.91 26.05 -12.46
CA VAL A 396 13.00 25.53 -13.48
C VAL A 396 11.59 25.31 -12.98
N LEU A 397 11.42 25.15 -11.66
CA LEU A 397 10.10 24.93 -11.07
C LEU A 397 9.39 26.26 -10.74
N PRO A 398 8.13 26.43 -11.15
CA PRO A 398 7.30 27.52 -10.66
C PRO A 398 7.20 27.52 -9.11
N PRO A 399 7.06 28.70 -8.47
CA PRO A 399 7.04 28.80 -7.01
C PRO A 399 5.93 27.98 -6.31
N ASP A 400 4.78 27.82 -6.96
CA ASP A 400 3.60 27.13 -6.42
C ASP A 400 3.45 25.71 -6.98
N THR A 401 4.57 25.06 -7.31
CA THR A 401 4.56 23.69 -7.85
C THR A 401 4.10 22.70 -6.78
N ASP A 402 3.07 21.92 -7.10
CA ASP A 402 2.62 20.82 -6.25
C ASP A 402 3.66 19.68 -6.19
N CYS A 403 3.64 18.88 -5.13
CA CYS A 403 4.56 17.75 -5.00
C CYS A 403 4.25 16.61 -5.98
N HIS A 404 2.98 16.35 -6.27
CA HIS A 404 2.57 15.22 -7.09
C HIS A 404 1.70 15.65 -8.28
N HIS A 405 2.07 15.16 -9.47
CA HIS A 405 1.35 15.41 -10.72
C HIS A 405 1.03 14.11 -11.44
N PHE A 406 -0.15 14.05 -12.06
CA PHE A 406 -0.53 13.00 -13.00
C PHE A 406 -0.83 13.63 -14.35
N ILE A 407 -0.15 13.19 -15.41
CA ILE A 407 -0.21 13.78 -16.73
C ILE A 407 -0.70 12.75 -17.74
N LEU A 408 -1.76 13.09 -18.46
CA LEU A 408 -2.32 12.34 -19.58
C LEU A 408 -2.76 13.33 -20.67
N GLU A 409 -2.01 13.45 -21.76
CA GLU A 409 -2.19 14.51 -22.75
C GLU A 409 -2.98 14.07 -23.99
N ASP A 410 -2.66 12.89 -24.53
CA ASP A 410 -3.06 12.47 -25.88
C ASP A 410 -4.41 11.70 -25.94
N GLY A 411 -5.28 11.97 -25.00
CA GLY A 411 -6.61 11.36 -24.93
C GLY A 411 -6.72 10.19 -23.96
N TRP A 412 -7.92 10.00 -23.47
CA TRP A 412 -8.28 9.06 -22.41
C TRP A 412 -7.93 7.60 -22.73
N ALA A 413 -7.94 7.20 -24.02
CA ALA A 413 -7.58 5.85 -24.45
C ALA A 413 -6.11 5.47 -24.22
N ASN A 414 -5.27 6.43 -23.86
CA ASN A 414 -3.85 6.22 -23.58
C ASN A 414 -3.57 5.91 -22.09
N LEU A 415 -4.56 6.02 -21.21
CA LEU A 415 -4.39 5.84 -19.76
C LEU A 415 -3.61 4.57 -19.39
N GLU A 416 -3.99 3.44 -19.95
CA GLU A 416 -3.39 2.12 -19.64
C GLU A 416 -2.32 1.69 -20.65
N LYS A 417 -2.02 2.50 -21.67
CA LYS A 417 -0.99 2.17 -22.66
C LYS A 417 0.42 2.39 -22.09
N PRO A 418 1.41 1.60 -22.51
CA PRO A 418 2.79 1.87 -22.19
C PRO A 418 3.15 3.32 -22.54
N TYR A 419 3.79 4.02 -21.61
CA TYR A 419 4.23 5.43 -21.71
C TYR A 419 3.08 6.44 -21.93
N GLY A 420 1.81 6.01 -21.87
CA GLY A 420 0.66 6.87 -22.13
C GLY A 420 0.44 7.93 -21.05
N SER A 421 0.51 7.54 -19.79
CA SER A 421 0.41 8.45 -18.65
C SER A 421 1.75 8.61 -17.93
N ILE A 422 1.95 9.76 -17.28
CA ILE A 422 3.14 10.07 -16.49
C ILE A 422 2.70 10.40 -15.07
N PHE A 423 3.30 9.75 -14.09
CA PHE A 423 3.22 10.15 -12.69
C PHE A 423 4.53 10.81 -12.29
N LEU A 424 4.46 12.01 -11.75
CA LEU A 424 5.60 12.80 -11.31
C LEU A 424 5.48 13.14 -9.84
N SER A 425 6.55 12.92 -9.08
CA SER A 425 6.70 13.40 -7.71
C SER A 425 7.92 14.29 -7.58
N ILE A 426 7.81 15.38 -6.83
CA ILE A 426 8.85 16.35 -6.55
C ILE A 426 9.02 16.47 -5.03
N PRO A 427 9.55 15.44 -4.35
CA PRO A 427 9.55 15.37 -2.89
C PRO A 427 10.32 16.52 -2.23
N THR A 428 11.25 17.13 -2.93
CA THR A 428 12.02 18.31 -2.47
C THR A 428 11.21 19.60 -2.35
N VAL A 429 9.99 19.64 -2.87
CA VAL A 429 9.03 20.71 -2.57
C VAL A 429 8.59 20.65 -1.10
N LEU A 430 8.53 19.45 -0.53
CA LEU A 430 8.19 19.21 0.87
C LEU A 430 9.45 19.14 1.75
N ASP A 431 10.45 18.35 1.34
CA ASP A 431 11.70 18.13 2.07
C ASP A 431 12.92 18.52 1.23
N PRO A 432 13.35 19.78 1.29
CA PRO A 432 14.54 20.24 0.54
C PRO A 432 15.84 19.52 0.90
N SER A 433 15.91 18.85 2.08
CA SER A 433 17.13 18.15 2.53
C SER A 433 17.52 16.95 1.66
N LEU A 434 16.63 16.50 0.77
CA LEU A 434 16.86 15.37 -0.14
C LEU A 434 17.77 15.72 -1.31
N ALA A 435 18.00 17.00 -1.59
CA ALA A 435 18.83 17.48 -2.71
C ALA A 435 19.87 18.48 -2.25
N PRO A 436 20.96 18.70 -3.03
CA PRO A 436 21.87 19.82 -2.80
C PRO A 436 21.13 21.17 -2.88
N GLU A 437 21.62 22.17 -2.16
CA GLU A 437 21.05 23.52 -2.18
C GLU A 437 20.90 24.05 -3.63
N GLY A 438 19.78 24.71 -3.91
CA GLY A 438 19.45 25.24 -5.24
C GLY A 438 19.01 24.19 -6.26
N HIS A 439 18.68 22.98 -5.82
CA HIS A 439 18.23 21.89 -6.69
C HIS A 439 16.95 21.24 -6.18
N HIS A 440 16.24 20.57 -7.11
CA HIS A 440 15.11 19.71 -6.82
C HIS A 440 15.30 18.30 -7.39
N ILE A 441 14.54 17.36 -6.83
CA ILE A 441 14.39 15.99 -7.34
C ILE A 441 13.08 15.89 -8.11
N LEU A 442 13.15 15.33 -9.33
CA LEU A 442 11.99 14.84 -10.07
C LEU A 442 12.03 13.33 -10.14
N HIS A 443 10.98 12.70 -9.66
CA HIS A 443 10.79 11.26 -9.66
C HIS A 443 9.60 10.92 -10.55
N ILE A 444 9.88 10.36 -11.71
CA ILE A 444 8.94 10.14 -12.80
C ILE A 444 8.71 8.66 -12.99
N PHE A 445 7.45 8.27 -13.13
CA PHE A 445 7.02 6.92 -13.49
C PHE A 445 6.09 6.94 -14.69
N THR A 446 6.28 5.97 -15.57
CA THR A 446 5.31 5.61 -16.59
C THR A 446 5.29 4.09 -16.76
N THR A 447 4.13 3.54 -17.12
CA THR A 447 4.01 2.08 -17.31
C THR A 447 4.86 1.60 -18.47
N SER A 448 5.53 0.45 -18.29
CA SER A 448 6.39 -0.19 -19.30
C SER A 448 6.40 -1.69 -19.10
N GLY A 449 6.19 -2.46 -20.17
CA GLY A 449 6.29 -3.91 -20.16
C GLY A 449 7.73 -4.39 -20.24
N ILE A 450 8.02 -5.56 -19.67
CA ILE A 450 9.36 -6.19 -19.78
C ILE A 450 9.67 -6.60 -21.21
N GLU A 451 8.66 -6.97 -21.98
CA GLU A 451 8.72 -7.39 -23.37
C GLU A 451 9.32 -6.33 -24.29
N ASP A 452 9.14 -5.05 -23.97
CA ASP A 452 9.74 -3.93 -24.69
C ASP A 452 11.27 -3.91 -24.61
N TRP A 453 11.84 -4.58 -23.63
CA TRP A 453 13.26 -4.52 -23.26
C TRP A 453 13.99 -5.84 -23.39
N GLU A 454 13.29 -6.96 -23.53
CA GLU A 454 13.90 -8.27 -23.72
C GLU A 454 14.42 -8.44 -25.16
N GLY A 455 15.45 -9.27 -25.30
CA GLY A 455 16.08 -9.55 -26.59
C GLY A 455 16.96 -8.43 -27.18
N LEU A 456 16.96 -7.23 -26.59
CA LEU A 456 17.78 -6.12 -27.05
C LEU A 456 19.26 -6.33 -26.70
N GLY A 457 20.15 -6.10 -27.68
CA GLY A 457 21.57 -5.95 -27.46
C GLY A 457 21.87 -4.73 -26.57
N ARG A 458 23.08 -4.70 -25.96
CA ARG A 458 23.44 -3.62 -25.02
C ARG A 458 23.29 -2.22 -25.66
N LYS A 459 23.74 -2.06 -26.91
CA LYS A 459 23.69 -0.77 -27.63
C LYS A 459 22.24 -0.33 -27.86
N ASP A 460 21.41 -1.23 -28.40
CA ASP A 460 20.00 -0.94 -28.70
C ASP A 460 19.19 -0.70 -27.42
N TYR A 461 19.50 -1.42 -26.35
CA TYR A 461 18.90 -1.21 -25.03
C TYR A 461 19.22 0.20 -24.50
N GLU A 462 20.48 0.63 -24.51
CA GLU A 462 20.85 1.96 -24.01
C GLU A 462 20.26 3.06 -24.90
N GLN A 463 20.29 2.89 -26.23
CA GLN A 463 19.69 3.83 -27.16
C GLN A 463 18.17 3.98 -26.94
N LYS A 464 17.43 2.86 -26.87
CA LYS A 464 15.99 2.88 -26.59
C LYS A 464 15.67 3.56 -25.26
N LYS A 465 16.45 3.24 -24.22
CA LYS A 465 16.30 3.82 -22.89
C LYS A 465 16.41 5.35 -22.93
N GLU A 466 17.43 5.87 -23.59
CA GLU A 466 17.62 7.31 -23.74
C GLU A 466 16.52 7.96 -24.59
N THR A 467 16.13 7.35 -25.71
CA THR A 467 15.07 7.87 -26.57
C THR A 467 13.76 8.02 -25.81
N VAL A 468 13.29 6.94 -25.14
CA VAL A 468 12.03 6.98 -24.40
C VAL A 468 12.11 7.96 -23.21
N ALA A 469 13.24 8.00 -22.50
CA ALA A 469 13.40 8.96 -21.41
C ALA A 469 13.33 10.41 -21.88
N ASN A 470 13.99 10.73 -23.01
CA ASN A 470 13.98 12.07 -23.57
C ASN A 470 12.59 12.48 -24.09
N GLU A 471 11.82 11.57 -24.68
CA GLU A 471 10.43 11.81 -25.08
C GLU A 471 9.55 12.17 -23.88
N ILE A 472 9.69 11.44 -22.76
CA ILE A 472 8.94 11.73 -21.51
C ILE A 472 9.35 13.07 -20.92
N ILE A 473 10.66 13.38 -20.91
CA ILE A 473 11.19 14.66 -20.41
C ILE A 473 10.69 15.81 -21.29
N GLN A 474 10.63 15.63 -22.62
CA GLN A 474 10.10 16.64 -23.54
C GLN A 474 8.62 16.93 -23.23
N ARG A 475 7.79 15.91 -23.02
CA ARG A 475 6.38 16.08 -22.65
C ARG A 475 6.22 16.89 -21.36
N LEU A 476 7.06 16.64 -20.35
CA LEU A 476 7.05 17.42 -19.11
C LEU A 476 7.53 18.86 -19.32
N GLU A 477 8.53 19.08 -20.19
CA GLU A 477 9.00 20.41 -20.56
C GLU A 477 7.90 21.22 -21.25
N ASP A 478 7.24 20.62 -22.24
CA ASP A 478 6.18 21.26 -23.03
C ASP A 478 4.93 21.58 -22.17
N LYS A 479 4.63 20.72 -21.20
CA LYS A 479 3.40 20.82 -20.42
C LYS A 479 3.52 21.61 -19.11
N LEU A 480 4.62 21.42 -18.37
CA LEU A 480 4.73 21.90 -16.98
C LEU A 480 5.95 22.81 -16.75
N PHE A 481 7.12 22.46 -17.29
CA PHE A 481 8.39 23.06 -16.88
C PHE A 481 9.24 23.50 -18.07
N PRO A 482 8.90 24.60 -18.75
CA PRO A 482 9.71 25.12 -19.86
C PRO A 482 11.18 25.29 -19.45
N GLY A 483 12.10 24.72 -20.25
CA GLY A 483 13.53 24.71 -19.97
C GLY A 483 14.01 23.55 -19.09
N LEU A 484 13.17 22.54 -18.86
CA LEU A 484 13.49 21.38 -18.02
C LEU A 484 14.76 20.68 -18.47
N GLN A 485 14.91 20.38 -19.77
CA GLN A 485 16.08 19.67 -20.30
C GLN A 485 17.39 20.39 -19.99
N SER A 486 17.41 21.72 -20.13
CA SER A 486 18.60 22.55 -19.87
C SER A 486 18.93 22.68 -18.37
N SER A 487 18.00 22.35 -17.50
CA SER A 487 18.15 22.42 -16.04
C SER A 487 18.64 21.13 -15.41
N ILE A 488 18.66 20.01 -16.16
CA ILE A 488 19.04 18.68 -15.64
C ILE A 488 20.53 18.67 -15.31
N VAL A 489 20.86 18.31 -14.05
CA VAL A 489 22.24 18.13 -13.58
C VAL A 489 22.58 16.66 -13.33
N LEU A 490 21.55 15.83 -13.10
CA LEU A 490 21.68 14.39 -12.91
C LEU A 490 20.46 13.69 -13.53
N LYS A 491 20.68 12.57 -14.23
CA LYS A 491 19.61 11.73 -14.79
C LYS A 491 19.96 10.26 -14.63
N GLU A 492 19.08 9.52 -13.99
CA GLU A 492 19.13 8.06 -13.85
C GLU A 492 17.84 7.46 -14.41
N VAL A 493 17.96 6.45 -15.27
CA VAL A 493 16.81 5.81 -15.93
C VAL A 493 16.75 4.34 -15.56
N GLY A 494 15.66 3.92 -14.92
CA GLY A 494 15.34 2.54 -14.59
C GLY A 494 14.28 1.97 -15.53
N THR A 495 14.54 0.79 -16.09
CA THR A 495 13.59 0.05 -16.95
C THR A 495 13.01 -1.14 -16.19
N PRO A 496 12.02 -1.87 -16.72
CA PRO A 496 11.58 -3.14 -16.14
C PRO A 496 12.71 -4.13 -15.85
N LYS A 497 13.78 -4.15 -16.64
CA LYS A 497 14.98 -4.98 -16.36
C LYS A 497 15.73 -4.49 -15.12
N THR A 498 15.76 -3.18 -14.85
CA THR A 498 16.34 -2.59 -13.64
C THR A 498 15.54 -3.01 -12.41
N HIS A 499 14.21 -2.88 -12.44
CA HIS A 499 13.32 -3.31 -11.36
C HIS A 499 13.44 -4.82 -11.11
N ARG A 500 13.45 -5.65 -12.16
CA ARG A 500 13.67 -7.09 -12.04
C ARG A 500 14.99 -7.43 -11.37
N ARG A 501 16.06 -6.73 -11.73
CA ARG A 501 17.41 -6.97 -11.21
C ARG A 501 17.55 -6.62 -9.74
N PHE A 502 17.15 -5.40 -9.37
CA PHE A 502 17.40 -4.87 -8.03
C PHE A 502 16.35 -5.31 -7.01
N LEU A 503 15.07 -5.38 -7.41
CA LEU A 503 13.97 -5.76 -6.54
C LEU A 503 13.68 -7.27 -6.53
N ALA A 504 14.37 -8.05 -7.37
CA ALA A 504 14.16 -9.51 -7.54
C ALA A 504 12.69 -9.88 -7.84
N ARG A 505 11.98 -9.03 -8.58
CA ARG A 505 10.57 -9.23 -8.95
C ARG A 505 10.48 -9.76 -10.37
N ASP A 506 9.72 -10.84 -10.56
CA ASP A 506 9.55 -11.42 -11.88
C ASP A 506 8.93 -10.39 -12.85
N ASN A 507 9.53 -10.22 -14.03
CA ASN A 507 9.21 -9.17 -15.00
C ASN A 507 9.24 -7.72 -14.46
N GLY A 508 9.76 -7.48 -13.24
CA GLY A 508 9.69 -6.19 -12.57
C GLY A 508 8.27 -5.79 -12.14
N THR A 509 7.31 -6.74 -12.12
CA THR A 509 5.89 -6.47 -11.85
C THR A 509 5.64 -5.87 -10.47
N TYR A 510 4.58 -5.08 -10.36
CA TYR A 510 4.11 -4.46 -9.11
C TYR A 510 2.73 -4.97 -8.68
N GLY A 511 2.48 -6.23 -8.87
CA GLY A 511 1.30 -6.91 -8.40
C GLY A 511 0.55 -7.66 -9.50
N PRO A 512 -0.59 -8.26 -9.17
CA PRO A 512 -1.45 -8.95 -10.11
C PRO A 512 -2.53 -8.04 -10.67
N MET A 513 -2.86 -8.22 -11.94
CA MET A 513 -4.09 -7.73 -12.54
C MET A 513 -5.03 -8.90 -12.84
N PRO A 514 -6.34 -8.77 -12.63
CA PRO A 514 -7.29 -9.81 -13.02
C PRO A 514 -7.30 -9.96 -14.55
N ARG A 515 -7.52 -11.19 -15.00
CA ARG A 515 -7.71 -11.51 -16.43
C ARG A 515 -9.20 -11.44 -16.76
N GLY A 516 -9.61 -10.48 -17.59
CA GLY A 516 -11.03 -10.30 -17.93
C GLY A 516 -11.84 -9.53 -16.88
N THR A 517 -13.12 -9.86 -16.71
CA THR A 517 -14.02 -9.14 -15.80
C THR A 517 -13.57 -9.32 -14.35
N PRO A 518 -13.32 -8.25 -13.62
CA PRO A 518 -12.84 -8.32 -12.23
C PRO A 518 -13.96 -8.83 -11.32
N LYS A 519 -13.58 -9.67 -10.37
CA LYS A 519 -14.47 -10.25 -9.36
C LYS A 519 -14.15 -9.71 -7.95
N GLY A 520 -13.74 -8.46 -7.88
CA GLY A 520 -13.37 -7.81 -6.65
C GLY A 520 -12.15 -8.45 -5.96
N LEU A 521 -12.06 -8.28 -4.65
CA LEU A 521 -10.96 -8.80 -3.83
C LEU A 521 -11.10 -10.29 -3.47
N LEU A 522 -12.28 -10.89 -3.65
CA LEU A 522 -12.54 -12.28 -3.23
C LEU A 522 -11.64 -13.31 -3.94
N ALA A 523 -11.26 -13.03 -5.19
CA ALA A 523 -10.41 -13.94 -5.94
C ALA A 523 -8.93 -13.87 -5.55
N MET A 524 -8.49 -12.81 -4.84
CA MET A 524 -7.10 -12.67 -4.39
C MET A 524 -6.75 -13.71 -3.32
N PRO A 525 -5.61 -14.40 -3.43
CA PRO A 525 -5.16 -15.32 -2.40
C PRO A 525 -4.79 -14.56 -1.12
N PHE A 526 -5.12 -15.12 0.03
CA PHE A 526 -4.65 -14.62 1.32
C PHE A 526 -3.20 -15.06 1.61
N ASN A 527 -2.80 -14.98 2.87
CA ASN A 527 -1.40 -15.27 3.25
C ASN A 527 -1.08 -16.76 3.33
N THR A 528 -2.05 -17.61 3.72
CA THR A 528 -1.85 -19.06 3.74
C THR A 528 -1.68 -19.62 2.34
N THR A 529 -0.92 -20.71 2.23
CA THR A 529 -0.74 -21.44 0.97
C THR A 529 -1.12 -22.91 1.15
N ALA A 530 -1.24 -23.64 0.06
CA ALA A 530 -1.48 -25.09 0.11
C ALA A 530 -0.30 -25.90 0.64
N ILE A 531 0.88 -25.27 0.81
CA ILE A 531 2.06 -25.90 1.41
C ILE A 531 2.11 -25.56 2.89
N ASP A 532 1.99 -26.57 3.75
CA ASP A 532 2.05 -26.36 5.21
C ASP A 532 3.37 -25.67 5.59
N GLY A 533 3.27 -24.71 6.51
CA GLY A 533 4.42 -23.93 6.97
C GLY A 533 4.90 -22.83 6.02
N LEU A 534 4.34 -22.71 4.80
CA LEU A 534 4.66 -21.64 3.85
C LEU A 534 3.53 -20.60 3.81
N TYR A 535 3.91 -19.35 3.96
CA TYR A 535 3.03 -18.17 3.84
C TYR A 535 3.57 -17.22 2.79
N CYS A 536 2.68 -16.49 2.11
CA CYS A 536 3.03 -15.41 1.21
C CYS A 536 2.51 -14.07 1.75
N VAL A 537 3.28 -12.99 1.53
CA VAL A 537 2.95 -11.64 1.96
C VAL A 537 3.33 -10.64 0.86
N GLY A 538 2.75 -9.48 0.87
CA GLY A 538 3.05 -8.43 -0.10
C GLY A 538 1.97 -8.27 -1.17
N ASP A 539 2.31 -7.60 -2.27
CA ASP A 539 1.36 -7.14 -3.29
C ASP A 539 0.71 -8.24 -4.14
N SER A 540 1.26 -9.43 -4.19
CA SER A 540 0.65 -10.59 -4.86
C SER A 540 -0.29 -11.40 -3.97
N CYS A 541 -0.54 -10.91 -2.75
CA CYS A 541 -1.53 -11.42 -1.81
C CYS A 541 -2.59 -10.36 -1.54
N PHE A 542 -3.74 -10.78 -0.98
CA PHE A 542 -4.78 -9.85 -0.52
C PHE A 542 -4.18 -8.80 0.45
N PRO A 543 -4.55 -7.51 0.34
CA PRO A 543 -5.50 -6.90 -0.58
C PRO A 543 -4.89 -6.39 -1.91
N GLY A 544 -3.63 -6.65 -2.20
CA GLY A 544 -2.97 -6.30 -3.45
C GLY A 544 -1.86 -5.27 -3.30
N GLN A 545 -1.70 -4.43 -4.33
CA GLN A 545 -0.63 -3.46 -4.44
C GLN A 545 -0.89 -2.16 -3.66
N GLY A 546 0.18 -1.42 -3.40
CA GLY A 546 0.18 -0.17 -2.62
C GLY A 546 0.78 -0.35 -1.22
N VAL A 547 1.39 0.71 -0.69
CA VAL A 547 2.15 0.64 0.57
C VAL A 547 1.26 0.23 1.75
N ILE A 548 0.04 0.79 1.85
CA ILE A 548 -0.93 0.43 2.89
C ILE A 548 -1.40 -1.03 2.70
N ALA A 549 -1.67 -1.42 1.46
CA ALA A 549 -2.15 -2.76 1.13
C ALA A 549 -1.12 -3.84 1.51
N VAL A 550 0.16 -3.62 1.18
CA VAL A 550 1.22 -4.56 1.56
C VAL A 550 1.50 -4.56 3.06
N ALA A 551 1.33 -3.42 3.74
CA ALA A 551 1.39 -3.37 5.20
C ALA A 551 0.24 -4.17 5.83
N PHE A 552 -0.98 -4.06 5.29
CA PHE A 552 -2.12 -4.86 5.74
C PHE A 552 -1.87 -6.36 5.50
N SER A 553 -1.37 -6.74 4.32
CA SER A 553 -0.94 -8.12 4.05
C SER A 553 0.07 -8.61 5.11
N GLY A 554 1.02 -7.75 5.51
CA GLY A 554 1.99 -8.03 6.57
C GLY A 554 1.34 -8.26 7.95
N VAL A 555 0.41 -7.41 8.34
CA VAL A 555 -0.35 -7.54 9.61
C VAL A 555 -1.15 -8.84 9.61
N MET A 556 -1.90 -9.12 8.53
CA MET A 556 -2.67 -10.35 8.39
C MET A 556 -1.80 -11.60 8.51
N CYS A 557 -0.67 -11.61 7.79
CA CYS A 557 0.28 -12.72 7.82
C CYS A 557 0.84 -12.95 9.22
N ALA A 558 1.25 -11.88 9.92
CA ALA A 558 1.76 -11.98 11.27
C ALA A 558 0.74 -12.56 12.24
N HIS A 559 -0.51 -12.14 12.16
CA HIS A 559 -1.60 -12.68 13.00
C HIS A 559 -1.84 -14.16 12.71
N ARG A 560 -1.90 -14.54 11.42
CA ARG A 560 -2.10 -15.93 11.03
C ARG A 560 -0.94 -16.81 11.50
N VAL A 561 0.29 -16.40 11.26
CA VAL A 561 1.49 -17.15 11.69
C VAL A 561 1.56 -17.22 13.22
N ALA A 562 1.25 -16.13 13.94
CA ALA A 562 1.22 -16.12 15.41
C ALA A 562 0.23 -17.14 15.97
N ALA A 563 -0.96 -17.28 15.36
CA ALA A 563 -1.92 -18.31 15.70
C ALA A 563 -1.36 -19.72 15.44
N ASP A 564 -0.70 -19.93 14.31
CA ASP A 564 -0.14 -21.24 13.92
C ASP A 564 1.11 -21.66 14.72
N ILE A 565 1.82 -20.72 15.35
CA ILE A 565 2.93 -21.03 16.28
C ILE A 565 2.53 -20.93 17.76
N GLY A 566 1.24 -20.73 18.04
CA GLY A 566 0.69 -20.76 19.39
C GLY A 566 0.92 -19.48 20.21
N LEU A 567 1.20 -18.34 19.58
CA LEU A 567 1.28 -17.04 20.23
C LEU A 567 -0.11 -16.35 20.34
N GLU A 568 -1.08 -16.78 19.55
CA GLU A 568 -2.47 -16.32 19.57
C GLU A 568 -3.43 -17.49 19.74
N LYS A 569 -4.66 -17.21 20.21
CA LYS A 569 -5.70 -18.23 20.38
C LYS A 569 -6.16 -18.75 19.02
N ARG A 570 -6.32 -20.06 18.92
CA ARG A 570 -6.73 -20.75 17.70
C ARG A 570 -7.84 -21.75 17.99
N SER A 571 -8.71 -21.95 16.99
CA SER A 571 -9.67 -23.05 16.94
C SER A 571 -9.48 -23.84 15.65
N PRO A 572 -8.76 -24.99 15.67
CA PRO A 572 -8.46 -25.73 14.44
C PRO A 572 -9.70 -26.17 13.65
N VAL A 573 -10.81 -26.47 14.34
CA VAL A 573 -12.07 -26.87 13.69
C VAL A 573 -12.70 -25.69 12.96
N LEU A 574 -12.76 -24.52 13.60
CA LEU A 574 -13.31 -23.30 12.97
C LEU A 574 -12.40 -22.81 11.84
N ASP A 575 -11.06 -22.91 11.98
CA ASP A 575 -10.10 -22.59 10.94
C ASP A 575 -10.36 -23.43 9.68
N ALA A 576 -10.46 -24.76 9.84
CA ALA A 576 -10.72 -25.65 8.71
C ALA A 576 -12.07 -25.36 8.03
N ALA A 577 -13.11 -25.04 8.81
CA ALA A 577 -14.41 -24.66 8.27
C ALA A 577 -14.36 -23.34 7.49
N LEU A 578 -13.68 -22.31 8.03
CA LEU A 578 -13.51 -21.02 7.38
C LEU A 578 -12.70 -21.15 6.08
N LEU A 579 -11.58 -21.85 6.10
CA LEU A 579 -10.75 -22.03 4.90
C LEU A 579 -11.50 -22.77 3.78
N ARG A 580 -12.35 -23.75 4.14
CA ARG A 580 -13.24 -24.41 3.15
C ARG A 580 -14.27 -23.43 2.58
N LEU A 581 -14.90 -22.60 3.41
CA LEU A 581 -15.85 -21.57 2.98
C LEU A 581 -15.18 -20.55 2.05
N LEU A 582 -14.01 -20.05 2.42
CA LEU A 582 -13.24 -19.11 1.59
C LEU A 582 -12.80 -19.74 0.27
N GLY A 583 -12.37 -21.00 0.29
CA GLY A 583 -12.05 -21.75 -0.92
C GLY A 583 -13.25 -21.89 -1.85
N TRP A 584 -14.43 -22.20 -1.30
CA TRP A 584 -15.69 -22.28 -2.06
C TRP A 584 -16.10 -20.92 -2.62
N LEU A 585 -16.08 -19.84 -1.82
CA LEU A 585 -16.39 -18.48 -2.30
C LEU A 585 -15.44 -18.06 -3.43
N ARG A 586 -14.15 -18.35 -3.32
CA ARG A 586 -13.17 -18.07 -4.37
C ARG A 586 -13.40 -18.89 -5.64
N SER A 587 -13.92 -20.11 -5.52
CA SER A 587 -14.24 -20.93 -6.70
C SER A 587 -15.42 -20.38 -7.48
N MET A 588 -16.37 -19.68 -6.82
CA MET A 588 -17.49 -18.99 -7.45
C MET A 588 -17.12 -17.61 -7.98
N ALA A 589 -16.11 -16.98 -7.42
CA ALA A 589 -15.58 -15.71 -7.89
C ALA A 589 -14.65 -15.90 -9.10
#